data_94d1c79794e9208bac7d49d349f10806
#
_entry.id   94d1c79794e9208bac7d49d349f10806
#
_cell.length_a   1.000
_cell.length_b   1.000
_cell.length_c   1.000
_cell.angle_alpha   90.00
_cell.angle_beta   90.00
_cell.angle_gamma   90.00
#
_symmetry.space_group_name_H-M   'P 1'
#
loop_
_entity.id
_entity.type
_entity.pdbx_description
1 polymer ?
#
loop_
_entity_poly.entity_id
_entity_poly.type
_entity_poly.pdbx_seq_one_letter_code
_entity_poly.pdbx_strand_id
1 'polypeptide(L)'
;MRAMSNATVSLFPAQSAEVQQEQAVQVEGLRLKYPGEERLMFKDLSFSAARGEKVLLLGPSGCGKSTLLQVLSGMIPRATEVPMKCEAQIVPRSWGYVFQDPDTQFCMPYVDEELAFVLENLSIPRDEMKERMQAALHEVGLNLEELHLPIGHLSQGMKQRLALASALLLEPEVLFLDEPSALLDPEGREQIWDAVKSVSEGRTLIIVEHRIEEMAKYVDRVVLFSPDGVILGDGPPAAVFAKYECELKSYGIWYPGVWEDYAQTRAGRELFAPVDAYGEDLGNLLHEAALPYPLDGEPVIRLEDFKGLRWDKPVISLPSAEVYRAKFIAVVGPNGAGKSSFLLSLMGLLRAQGTYVLCGEEVVQGKARKVRKKREQQLRQIGFVFQNPELQFLTERIGDEVVYSLLVDNMPADEAKAQADRCLERFGLSGMENRHPYQLSTGQKRRLSVATAMARHPEVLLLDEPTFGQDARNTFAILEMCERLRRAGTAILMVTHEMEIAQRVATHIWEIREGQLTSSMASPRLCTGAESRQEDDGLNRAGESYDPSSASAAHLTGVNS
;
A
#
# COMPACT_ATOMS: atom_id res chain seq x y z
N MET A 1 46.64 12.44 -76.42
CA MET A 1 47.55 13.23 -75.60
C MET A 1 46.85 13.52 -74.29
N ARG A 2 47.45 12.95 -73.22
CA ARG A 2 47.41 13.35 -71.77
C ARG A 2 46.10 13.70 -71.11
N ALA A 3 45.72 12.71 -70.36
CA ALA A 3 45.03 12.76 -69.06
C ALA A 3 45.61 13.79 -68.10
N MET A 4 44.78 14.31 -67.20
CA MET A 4 45.14 14.53 -65.78
C MET A 4 43.89 14.43 -64.90
N SER A 5 43.97 13.45 -64.06
CA SER A 5 43.14 13.18 -62.89
C SER A 5 43.19 14.34 -61.89
N ASN A 6 42.05 14.64 -61.29
CA ASN A 6 42.02 15.27 -59.93
C ASN A 6 41.03 14.52 -59.09
N ALA A 7 41.61 13.70 -58.22
CA ALA A 7 40.92 13.07 -57.10
C ALA A 7 40.76 14.13 -56.00
N THR A 8 39.52 14.52 -55.71
CA THR A 8 39.17 15.31 -54.51
C THR A 8 38.79 14.33 -53.42
N VAL A 9 39.67 14.17 -52.43
CA VAL A 9 39.43 13.42 -51.19
C VAL A 9 38.48 14.25 -50.36
N SER A 10 37.24 13.79 -50.20
CA SER A 10 36.28 14.33 -49.23
C SER A 10 36.59 13.75 -47.87
N LEU A 11 37.16 14.56 -47.00
CA LEU A 11 37.31 14.33 -45.57
C LEU A 11 36.02 14.83 -44.85
N PHE A 12 35.00 13.99 -44.79
CA PHE A 12 33.96 14.11 -43.78
C PHE A 12 34.08 12.89 -42.84
N PRO A 13 34.16 13.14 -41.51
CA PRO A 13 34.08 12.04 -40.56
C PRO A 13 32.71 11.40 -40.67
N ALA A 14 32.71 10.06 -40.74
CA ALA A 14 31.50 9.28 -40.63
C ALA A 14 30.76 9.65 -39.36
N GLN A 15 29.60 10.27 -39.50
CA GLN A 15 28.62 10.35 -38.41
C GLN A 15 28.27 8.89 -38.08
N SER A 16 28.56 8.51 -36.83
CA SER A 16 28.07 7.26 -36.26
C SER A 16 26.56 7.21 -36.52
N ALA A 17 26.14 6.22 -37.29
CA ALA A 17 24.73 5.90 -37.42
C ALA A 17 24.23 5.51 -36.03
N GLU A 18 23.63 6.43 -35.32
CA GLU A 18 22.73 6.11 -34.21
C GLU A 18 21.65 5.20 -34.80
N VAL A 19 21.63 3.95 -34.39
CA VAL A 19 20.54 3.04 -34.68
C VAL A 19 19.28 3.71 -34.09
N GLN A 20 18.46 4.30 -34.94
CA GLN A 20 17.14 4.82 -34.52
C GLN A 20 16.35 3.62 -34.01
N GLN A 21 16.27 3.46 -32.71
CA GLN A 21 15.42 2.45 -32.09
C GLN A 21 13.97 2.75 -32.51
N GLU A 22 13.31 1.74 -33.09
CA GLU A 22 11.91 1.86 -33.53
C GLU A 22 11.02 2.09 -32.30
N GLN A 23 10.23 3.17 -32.29
CA GLN A 23 9.35 3.51 -31.18
C GLN A 23 8.18 2.52 -31.13
N ALA A 24 7.90 1.97 -29.94
CA ALA A 24 6.74 1.12 -29.69
C ALA A 24 5.50 1.99 -29.42
N VAL A 25 5.70 3.10 -28.69
CA VAL A 25 4.67 4.09 -28.38
C VAL A 25 5.28 5.49 -28.41
N GLN A 26 4.46 6.49 -28.78
CA GLN A 26 4.85 7.89 -28.77
C GLN A 26 3.64 8.80 -28.65
N VAL A 27 3.79 9.89 -27.95
CA VAL A 27 2.89 11.05 -27.98
C VAL A 27 3.73 12.32 -27.91
N GLU A 28 3.41 13.32 -28.74
CA GLU A 28 4.08 14.61 -28.78
C GLU A 28 3.08 15.75 -28.57
N GLY A 29 3.45 16.72 -27.75
CA GLY A 29 2.65 17.92 -27.53
C GLY A 29 1.25 17.65 -26.97
N LEU A 30 1.11 16.61 -26.11
CA LEU A 30 -0.19 16.20 -25.57
C LEU A 30 -0.79 17.29 -24.68
N ARG A 31 -2.02 17.69 -25.03
CA ARG A 31 -2.90 18.54 -24.21
C ARG A 31 -4.18 17.80 -23.94
N LEU A 32 -4.48 17.58 -22.66
CA LEU A 32 -5.64 16.81 -22.24
C LEU A 32 -6.33 17.50 -21.07
N LYS A 33 -7.67 17.53 -21.10
CA LYS A 33 -8.51 18.10 -20.06
C LYS A 33 -9.72 17.20 -19.80
N TYR A 34 -9.93 16.81 -18.56
CA TYR A 34 -11.15 16.10 -18.20
C TYR A 34 -12.37 17.02 -18.21
N PRO A 35 -13.56 16.52 -18.60
CA PRO A 35 -14.81 17.28 -18.50
C PRO A 35 -15.08 17.73 -17.06
N GLY A 36 -15.44 19.01 -16.89
CA GLY A 36 -15.73 19.58 -15.57
C GLY A 36 -14.51 20.12 -14.81
N GLU A 37 -13.29 19.76 -15.19
CA GLU A 37 -12.07 20.31 -14.59
C GLU A 37 -11.75 21.70 -15.16
N GLU A 38 -11.19 22.60 -14.34
CA GLU A 38 -10.74 23.92 -14.82
C GLU A 38 -9.36 23.85 -15.46
N ARG A 39 -8.50 22.95 -14.99
CA ARG A 39 -7.09 22.83 -15.40
C ARG A 39 -6.88 21.70 -16.40
N LEU A 40 -5.89 21.89 -17.28
CA LEU A 40 -5.38 20.83 -18.13
C LEU A 40 -4.64 19.81 -17.25
N MET A 41 -4.91 18.51 -17.46
CA MET A 41 -4.11 17.41 -16.89
C MET A 41 -2.72 17.41 -17.52
N PHE A 42 -2.63 17.50 -18.84
CA PHE A 42 -1.39 17.65 -19.58
C PHE A 42 -1.44 18.94 -20.41
N LYS A 43 -0.35 19.73 -20.35
CA LYS A 43 -0.28 21.04 -21.03
C LYS A 43 0.50 21.00 -22.34
N ASP A 44 1.49 20.14 -22.45
CA ASP A 44 2.36 19.98 -23.63
C ASP A 44 3.31 18.77 -23.39
N LEU A 45 2.73 17.63 -23.01
CA LEU A 45 3.51 16.47 -22.61
C LEU A 45 3.97 15.71 -23.86
N SER A 46 5.26 15.38 -23.91
CA SER A 46 5.83 14.47 -24.89
C SER A 46 6.46 13.27 -24.20
N PHE A 47 6.18 12.07 -24.70
CA PHE A 47 6.68 10.80 -24.18
C PHE A 47 6.83 9.81 -25.32
N SER A 48 7.87 8.97 -25.25
CA SER A 48 8.04 7.83 -26.15
C SER A 48 8.71 6.69 -25.43
N ALA A 49 8.49 5.45 -25.90
CA ALA A 49 9.23 4.27 -25.48
C ALA A 49 9.64 3.42 -26.68
N ALA A 50 10.88 2.92 -26.66
CA ALA A 50 11.41 2.08 -27.70
C ALA A 50 10.87 0.63 -27.60
N ARG A 51 10.95 -0.14 -28.68
CA ARG A 51 10.59 -1.56 -28.66
C ARG A 51 11.48 -2.34 -27.70
N GLY A 52 10.86 -3.17 -26.84
CA GLY A 52 11.52 -3.98 -25.83
C GLY A 52 11.97 -3.20 -24.59
N GLU A 53 11.74 -1.87 -24.52
CA GLU A 53 12.09 -1.05 -23.37
C GLU A 53 11.10 -1.27 -22.22
N LYS A 54 11.63 -1.31 -20.99
CA LYS A 54 10.84 -1.40 -19.76
C LYS A 54 10.88 -0.07 -19.03
N VAL A 55 9.78 0.67 -19.04
CA VAL A 55 9.68 2.03 -18.52
C VAL A 55 8.79 2.06 -17.27
N LEU A 56 9.29 2.63 -16.18
CA LEU A 56 8.53 2.88 -14.96
C LEU A 56 8.13 4.36 -14.88
N LEU A 57 6.83 4.61 -14.76
CA LEU A 57 6.28 5.95 -14.55
C LEU A 57 6.07 6.20 -13.06
N LEU A 58 6.77 7.18 -12.51
CA LEU A 58 6.68 7.60 -11.12
C LEU A 58 6.10 8.99 -10.99
N GLY A 59 5.43 9.23 -9.88
CA GLY A 59 4.87 10.55 -9.56
C GLY A 59 3.78 10.45 -8.51
N PRO A 60 3.37 11.57 -7.90
CA PRO A 60 2.31 11.59 -6.91
C PRO A 60 0.97 11.11 -7.48
N SER A 61 0.07 10.68 -6.59
CA SER A 61 -1.28 10.30 -6.99
C SER A 61 -2.01 11.47 -7.65
N GLY A 62 -2.70 11.20 -8.76
CA GLY A 62 -3.45 12.22 -9.51
C GLY A 62 -2.64 13.05 -10.51
N CYS A 63 -1.32 12.81 -10.69
CA CYS A 63 -0.52 13.53 -11.68
C CYS A 63 -0.73 13.07 -13.14
N GLY A 64 -1.57 12.05 -13.39
CA GLY A 64 -1.96 11.62 -14.73
C GLY A 64 -1.27 10.38 -15.29
N LYS A 65 -0.54 9.59 -14.49
CA LYS A 65 0.17 8.39 -14.97
C LYS A 65 -0.75 7.39 -15.67
N SER A 66 -1.85 6.98 -15.03
CA SER A 66 -2.85 6.08 -15.62
C SER A 66 -3.52 6.69 -16.85
N THR A 67 -3.77 8.01 -16.83
CA THR A 67 -4.28 8.73 -17.99
C THR A 67 -3.31 8.66 -19.18
N LEU A 68 -1.99 8.78 -18.93
CA LEU A 68 -1.00 8.62 -19.96
C LEU A 68 -0.98 7.20 -20.53
N LEU A 69 -1.07 6.17 -19.69
CA LEU A 69 -1.20 4.77 -20.16
C LEU A 69 -2.41 4.61 -21.10
N GLN A 70 -3.57 5.19 -20.73
CA GLN A 70 -4.79 5.13 -21.56
C GLN A 70 -4.63 5.91 -22.88
N VAL A 71 -3.89 6.99 -22.91
CA VAL A 71 -3.58 7.71 -24.15
C VAL A 71 -2.63 6.89 -25.02
N LEU A 72 -1.56 6.33 -24.46
CA LEU A 72 -0.56 5.55 -25.19
C LEU A 72 -1.14 4.24 -25.76
N SER A 73 -2.08 3.60 -25.05
CA SER A 73 -2.82 2.43 -25.55
C SER A 73 -3.90 2.79 -26.58
N GLY A 74 -4.25 4.06 -26.71
CA GLY A 74 -5.33 4.54 -27.59
C GLY A 74 -6.73 4.33 -27.01
N MET A 75 -6.87 3.94 -25.73
CA MET A 75 -8.16 3.91 -25.03
C MET A 75 -8.77 5.30 -24.96
N ILE A 76 -7.97 6.33 -24.70
CA ILE A 76 -8.34 7.73 -24.88
C ILE A 76 -7.83 8.17 -26.26
N PRO A 77 -8.66 8.72 -27.13
CA PRO A 77 -10.08 9.06 -26.95
C PRO A 77 -11.07 7.98 -27.44
N ARG A 78 -10.64 6.80 -27.87
CA ARG A 78 -11.49 5.82 -28.60
C ARG A 78 -12.55 5.17 -27.71
N ALA A 79 -12.19 4.72 -26.51
CA ALA A 79 -13.10 4.09 -25.56
C ALA A 79 -13.65 5.08 -24.53
N THR A 80 -12.88 6.11 -24.20
CA THR A 80 -13.27 7.17 -23.26
C THR A 80 -13.13 8.52 -23.93
N GLU A 81 -14.25 9.20 -24.14
CA GLU A 81 -14.29 10.53 -24.79
C GLU A 81 -13.75 11.60 -23.84
N VAL A 82 -12.45 11.85 -23.91
CA VAL A 82 -11.79 12.94 -23.19
C VAL A 82 -11.22 13.93 -24.23
N PRO A 83 -11.49 15.22 -24.12
CA PRO A 83 -10.93 16.23 -25.01
C PRO A 83 -9.40 16.22 -24.93
N MET A 84 -8.76 15.85 -26.04
CA MET A 84 -7.30 15.85 -26.17
C MET A 84 -6.85 16.39 -27.52
N LYS A 85 -5.62 16.90 -27.57
CA LYS A 85 -4.88 17.28 -28.78
C LYS A 85 -3.44 16.84 -28.61
N CYS A 86 -2.83 16.35 -29.69
CA CYS A 86 -1.40 16.04 -29.76
C CYS A 86 -0.89 16.36 -31.18
N GLU A 87 0.41 16.57 -31.31
CA GLU A 87 1.07 16.84 -32.58
C GLU A 87 1.37 15.53 -33.34
N ALA A 88 1.78 14.50 -32.61
CA ALA A 88 2.02 13.16 -33.12
C ALA A 88 1.62 12.10 -32.08
N GLN A 89 1.18 10.94 -32.55
CA GLN A 89 0.87 9.78 -31.71
C GLN A 89 1.19 8.48 -32.44
N ILE A 90 1.93 7.57 -31.77
CA ILE A 90 2.13 6.19 -32.19
C ILE A 90 1.46 5.31 -31.14
N VAL A 91 0.43 4.57 -31.57
CA VAL A 91 -0.27 3.56 -30.76
C VAL A 91 0.19 2.17 -31.25
N PRO A 92 0.54 1.23 -30.36
CA PRO A 92 0.99 -0.09 -30.78
C PRO A 92 -0.13 -0.86 -31.51
N ARG A 93 0.26 -1.79 -32.39
CA ARG A 93 -0.71 -2.60 -33.15
C ARG A 93 -1.43 -3.60 -32.27
N SER A 94 -0.70 -4.24 -31.36
CA SER A 94 -1.24 -5.13 -30.33
C SER A 94 -0.74 -4.69 -28.97
N TRP A 95 -1.65 -4.62 -28.01
CA TRP A 95 -1.32 -4.24 -26.64
C TRP A 95 -2.23 -4.94 -25.64
N GLY A 96 -1.69 -5.20 -24.45
CA GLY A 96 -2.44 -5.67 -23.29
C GLY A 96 -2.45 -4.60 -22.21
N TYR A 97 -3.54 -4.51 -21.47
CA TYR A 97 -3.69 -3.60 -20.33
C TYR A 97 -4.08 -4.40 -19.10
N VAL A 98 -3.40 -4.17 -17.98
CA VAL A 98 -3.73 -4.73 -16.68
C VAL A 98 -4.08 -3.57 -15.77
N PHE A 99 -5.34 -3.54 -15.30
CA PHE A 99 -5.86 -2.48 -14.45
C PHE A 99 -5.46 -2.71 -12.99
N GLN A 100 -5.46 -1.62 -12.22
CA GLN A 100 -5.21 -1.64 -10.78
C GLN A 100 -6.20 -2.56 -10.02
N ASP A 101 -7.48 -2.50 -10.39
CA ASP A 101 -8.53 -3.39 -9.89
C ASP A 101 -8.91 -4.41 -10.96
N PRO A 102 -8.52 -5.69 -10.84
CA PRO A 102 -8.81 -6.71 -11.84
C PRO A 102 -10.31 -6.96 -12.01
N ASP A 103 -11.13 -6.74 -10.97
CA ASP A 103 -12.58 -6.92 -11.07
C ASP A 103 -13.24 -5.94 -12.06
N THR A 104 -12.58 -4.81 -12.37
CA THR A 104 -13.04 -3.85 -13.40
C THR A 104 -12.67 -4.28 -14.82
N GLN A 105 -11.78 -5.25 -14.98
CA GLN A 105 -11.33 -5.76 -16.27
C GLN A 105 -12.22 -6.91 -16.78
N PHE A 106 -12.75 -7.73 -15.87
CA PHE A 106 -13.50 -8.93 -16.23
C PHE A 106 -14.90 -8.61 -16.75
N CYS A 107 -15.23 -9.24 -17.89
CA CYS A 107 -16.55 -9.15 -18.52
C CYS A 107 -17.43 -10.35 -18.20
N MET A 108 -16.83 -11.51 -17.88
CA MET A 108 -17.51 -12.77 -17.67
C MET A 108 -17.40 -13.25 -16.22
N PRO A 109 -18.35 -14.06 -15.73
CA PRO A 109 -18.37 -14.52 -14.34
C PRO A 109 -17.43 -15.70 -14.04
N TYR A 110 -16.99 -16.45 -15.07
CA TYR A 110 -16.16 -17.65 -14.96
C TYR A 110 -14.82 -17.47 -15.70
N VAL A 111 -13.78 -18.16 -15.22
CA VAL A 111 -12.41 -18.06 -15.77
C VAL A 111 -12.34 -18.47 -17.23
N ASP A 112 -12.93 -19.64 -17.58
CA ASP A 112 -12.94 -20.13 -18.96
C ASP A 112 -13.75 -19.22 -19.90
N GLU A 113 -14.87 -18.68 -19.42
CA GLU A 113 -15.70 -17.76 -20.20
C GLU A 113 -14.96 -16.43 -20.46
N GLU A 114 -14.24 -15.90 -19.48
CA GLU A 114 -13.43 -14.68 -19.61
C GLU A 114 -12.33 -14.84 -20.66
N LEU A 115 -11.58 -15.95 -20.60
CA LEU A 115 -10.52 -16.21 -21.56
C LEU A 115 -11.08 -16.55 -22.95
N ALA A 116 -12.21 -17.31 -23.01
CA ALA A 116 -12.90 -17.61 -24.26
C ALA A 116 -13.41 -16.33 -24.94
N PHE A 117 -13.95 -15.38 -24.17
CA PHE A 117 -14.42 -14.09 -24.68
C PHE A 117 -13.31 -13.35 -25.47
N VAL A 118 -12.07 -13.34 -24.96
CA VAL A 118 -10.94 -12.74 -25.67
C VAL A 118 -10.64 -13.48 -26.97
N LEU A 119 -10.58 -14.82 -26.93
CA LEU A 119 -10.26 -15.65 -28.09
C LEU A 119 -11.38 -15.60 -29.16
N GLU A 120 -12.65 -15.52 -28.76
CA GLU A 120 -13.78 -15.32 -29.68
C GLU A 120 -13.69 -13.99 -30.41
N ASN A 121 -13.32 -12.90 -29.71
CA ASN A 121 -13.10 -11.59 -30.34
C ASN A 121 -11.93 -11.61 -31.33
N LEU A 122 -10.94 -12.48 -31.12
CA LEU A 122 -9.84 -12.73 -32.06
C LEU A 122 -10.20 -13.71 -33.17
N SER A 123 -11.45 -14.23 -33.19
CA SER A 123 -11.92 -15.24 -34.17
C SER A 123 -11.09 -16.52 -34.15
N ILE A 124 -10.57 -16.94 -33.00
CA ILE A 124 -9.83 -18.19 -32.81
C ILE A 124 -10.82 -19.37 -32.88
N PRO A 125 -10.51 -20.46 -33.60
CA PRO A 125 -11.35 -21.66 -33.66
C PRO A 125 -11.53 -22.30 -32.27
N ARG A 126 -12.75 -22.79 -32.00
CA ARG A 126 -13.12 -23.33 -30.68
C ARG A 126 -12.25 -24.51 -30.21
N ASP A 127 -11.79 -25.32 -31.13
CA ASP A 127 -10.90 -26.46 -30.87
C ASP A 127 -9.50 -26.03 -30.39
N GLU A 128 -9.03 -24.85 -30.77
CA GLU A 128 -7.75 -24.29 -30.31
C GLU A 128 -7.85 -23.52 -28.98
N MET A 129 -9.04 -23.05 -28.60
CA MET A 129 -9.22 -22.15 -27.45
C MET A 129 -8.72 -22.76 -26.14
N LYS A 130 -9.07 -24.03 -25.87
CA LYS A 130 -8.71 -24.70 -24.62
C LYS A 130 -7.19 -24.76 -24.41
N GLU A 131 -6.43 -25.09 -25.44
CA GLU A 131 -4.98 -25.17 -25.37
C GLU A 131 -4.37 -23.78 -25.13
N ARG A 132 -4.85 -22.74 -25.84
CA ARG A 132 -4.39 -21.35 -25.65
C ARG A 132 -4.71 -20.81 -24.27
N MET A 133 -5.90 -21.08 -23.72
CA MET A 133 -6.29 -20.69 -22.36
C MET A 133 -5.36 -21.32 -21.32
N GLN A 134 -5.10 -22.65 -21.45
CA GLN A 134 -4.22 -23.36 -20.54
C GLN A 134 -2.77 -22.84 -20.62
N ALA A 135 -2.27 -22.56 -21.83
CA ALA A 135 -0.95 -22.01 -22.03
C ALA A 135 -0.81 -20.62 -21.37
N ALA A 136 -1.78 -19.72 -21.58
CA ALA A 136 -1.78 -18.38 -20.98
C ALA A 136 -1.84 -18.43 -19.45
N LEU A 137 -2.66 -19.30 -18.87
CA LEU A 137 -2.72 -19.48 -17.41
C LEU A 137 -1.41 -20.06 -16.85
N HIS A 138 -0.80 -20.99 -17.54
CA HIS A 138 0.48 -21.57 -17.15
C HIS A 138 1.60 -20.52 -17.20
N GLU A 139 1.63 -19.68 -18.24
CA GLU A 139 2.63 -18.61 -18.41
C GLU A 139 2.65 -17.62 -17.24
N VAL A 140 1.49 -17.36 -16.64
CA VAL A 140 1.36 -16.50 -15.45
C VAL A 140 1.40 -17.27 -14.11
N GLY A 141 1.72 -18.56 -14.15
CA GLY A 141 1.79 -19.41 -12.95
C GLY A 141 0.44 -19.64 -12.26
N LEU A 142 -0.67 -19.52 -12.99
CA LEU A 142 -2.01 -19.75 -12.45
C LEU A 142 -2.49 -21.17 -12.84
N ASN A 143 -2.16 -22.15 -11.99
CA ASN A 143 -2.55 -23.54 -12.19
C ASN A 143 -3.89 -23.80 -11.52
N LEU A 144 -4.96 -24.00 -12.29
CA LEU A 144 -6.30 -24.29 -11.83
C LEU A 144 -6.64 -25.75 -12.11
N GLU A 145 -7.23 -26.45 -11.16
CA GLU A 145 -7.70 -27.84 -11.34
C GLU A 145 -8.88 -27.88 -12.33
N GLU A 146 -9.74 -26.87 -12.27
CA GLU A 146 -10.91 -26.72 -13.13
C GLU A 146 -10.96 -25.29 -13.70
N LEU A 147 -11.19 -25.18 -15.02
CA LEU A 147 -11.27 -23.88 -15.68
C LEU A 147 -12.62 -23.20 -15.47
N HIS A 148 -13.73 -23.98 -15.35
CA HIS A 148 -15.05 -23.44 -15.10
C HIS A 148 -15.23 -23.08 -13.63
N LEU A 149 -14.40 -22.16 -13.14
CA LEU A 149 -14.40 -21.67 -11.77
C LEU A 149 -14.92 -20.22 -11.74
N PRO A 150 -15.87 -19.87 -10.83
CA PRO A 150 -16.30 -18.50 -10.68
C PRO A 150 -15.13 -17.58 -10.29
N ILE A 151 -14.96 -16.47 -11.02
CA ILE A 151 -13.88 -15.49 -10.76
C ILE A 151 -13.97 -14.92 -9.34
N GLY A 152 -15.19 -14.78 -8.81
CA GLY A 152 -15.40 -14.34 -7.42
C GLY A 152 -14.84 -15.28 -6.35
N HIS A 153 -14.46 -16.52 -6.68
CA HIS A 153 -13.80 -17.46 -5.76
C HIS A 153 -12.27 -17.33 -5.76
N LEU A 154 -11.69 -16.63 -6.73
CA LEU A 154 -10.27 -16.39 -6.83
C LEU A 154 -9.81 -15.38 -5.77
N SER A 155 -8.60 -15.59 -5.23
CA SER A 155 -7.92 -14.56 -4.44
C SER A 155 -7.56 -13.36 -5.33
N GLN A 156 -7.27 -12.20 -4.72
CA GLN A 156 -6.90 -10.99 -5.47
C GLN A 156 -5.65 -11.21 -6.33
N GLY A 157 -4.64 -11.94 -5.81
CA GLY A 157 -3.44 -12.31 -6.58
C GLY A 157 -3.73 -13.26 -7.75
N MET A 158 -4.67 -14.21 -7.58
CA MET A 158 -5.11 -15.06 -8.69
C MET A 158 -5.89 -14.26 -9.74
N LYS A 159 -6.75 -13.34 -9.34
CA LYS A 159 -7.47 -12.44 -10.26
C LYS A 159 -6.50 -11.57 -11.06
N GLN A 160 -5.47 -11.02 -10.42
CA GLN A 160 -4.47 -10.19 -11.12
C GLN A 160 -3.69 -10.99 -12.15
N ARG A 161 -3.31 -12.23 -11.81
CA ARG A 161 -2.68 -13.15 -12.78
C ARG A 161 -3.63 -13.57 -13.90
N LEU A 162 -4.92 -13.76 -13.60
CA LEU A 162 -5.92 -14.01 -14.64
C LEU A 162 -6.06 -12.80 -15.57
N ALA A 163 -6.08 -11.58 -15.05
CA ALA A 163 -6.12 -10.35 -15.84
C ALA A 163 -4.88 -10.24 -16.76
N LEU A 164 -3.71 -10.60 -16.26
CA LEU A 164 -2.49 -10.68 -17.07
C LEU A 164 -2.58 -11.78 -18.15
N ALA A 165 -3.08 -12.98 -17.80
CA ALA A 165 -3.28 -14.06 -18.76
C ALA A 165 -4.26 -13.65 -19.89
N SER A 166 -5.37 -12.99 -19.53
CA SER A 166 -6.33 -12.45 -20.49
C SER A 166 -5.69 -11.44 -21.45
N ALA A 167 -4.83 -10.54 -20.92
CA ALA A 167 -4.08 -9.60 -21.73
C ALA A 167 -3.05 -10.27 -22.65
N LEU A 168 -2.42 -11.37 -22.23
CA LEU A 168 -1.43 -12.12 -23.01
C LEU A 168 -2.02 -12.86 -24.21
N LEU A 169 -3.29 -13.27 -24.14
CA LEU A 169 -4.01 -13.88 -25.26
C LEU A 169 -4.11 -12.97 -26.48
N LEU A 170 -3.95 -11.66 -26.32
CA LEU A 170 -3.87 -10.68 -27.40
C LEU A 170 -2.51 -10.68 -28.12
N GLU A 171 -1.54 -11.50 -27.68
CA GLU A 171 -0.16 -11.52 -28.18
C GLU A 171 0.45 -10.10 -28.25
N PRO A 172 0.49 -9.35 -27.12
CA PRO A 172 0.79 -7.93 -27.13
C PRO A 172 2.27 -7.65 -27.42
N GLU A 173 2.54 -6.63 -28.29
CA GLU A 173 3.85 -6.01 -28.44
C GLU A 173 4.19 -5.11 -27.24
N VAL A 174 3.16 -4.49 -26.64
CA VAL A 174 3.26 -3.58 -25.49
C VAL A 174 2.32 -4.01 -24.38
N LEU A 175 2.83 -4.13 -23.15
CA LEU A 175 2.04 -4.33 -21.95
C LEU A 175 1.99 -3.03 -21.12
N PHE A 176 0.79 -2.55 -20.86
CA PHE A 176 0.51 -1.46 -19.95
C PHE A 176 0.07 -2.03 -18.60
N LEU A 177 0.83 -1.75 -17.55
CA LEU A 177 0.59 -2.26 -16.21
C LEU A 177 0.30 -1.08 -15.27
N ASP A 178 -0.96 -0.94 -14.86
CA ASP A 178 -1.41 0.16 -14.00
C ASP A 178 -1.57 -0.35 -12.56
N GLU A 179 -0.52 -0.20 -11.76
CA GLU A 179 -0.42 -0.63 -10.37
C GLU A 179 -0.84 -2.11 -10.15
N PRO A 180 -0.29 -3.07 -10.90
CA PRO A 180 -0.75 -4.46 -10.87
C PRO A 180 -0.53 -5.15 -9.52
N SER A 181 0.29 -4.60 -8.64
CA SER A 181 0.57 -5.15 -7.31
C SER A 181 -0.18 -4.43 -6.17
N ALA A 182 -0.95 -3.37 -6.45
CA ALA A 182 -1.50 -2.48 -5.44
C ALA A 182 -2.44 -3.16 -4.43
N LEU A 183 -3.21 -4.15 -4.84
CA LEU A 183 -4.22 -4.82 -4.01
C LEU A 183 -3.73 -6.15 -3.42
N LEU A 184 -2.43 -6.43 -3.45
CA LEU A 184 -1.87 -7.73 -3.12
C LEU A 184 -1.10 -7.73 -1.80
N ASP A 185 -1.16 -8.87 -1.11
CA ASP A 185 -0.26 -9.18 0.00
C ASP A 185 1.18 -9.42 -0.50
N PRO A 186 2.18 -9.51 0.36
CA PRO A 186 3.58 -9.68 -0.05
C PRO A 186 3.80 -10.87 -0.97
N GLU A 187 3.18 -12.03 -0.69
CA GLU A 187 3.29 -13.24 -1.49
C GLU A 187 2.63 -13.05 -2.87
N GLY A 188 1.43 -12.48 -2.91
CA GLY A 188 0.73 -12.16 -4.16
C GLY A 188 1.49 -11.16 -5.02
N ARG A 189 2.20 -10.20 -4.39
CA ARG A 189 3.07 -9.25 -5.10
C ARG A 189 4.27 -9.95 -5.74
N GLU A 190 4.97 -10.80 -5.01
CA GLU A 190 6.07 -11.59 -5.56
C GLU A 190 5.59 -12.43 -6.75
N GLN A 191 4.47 -13.14 -6.59
CA GLN A 191 3.89 -13.98 -7.64
C GLN A 191 3.51 -13.20 -8.90
N ILE A 192 2.90 -12.00 -8.78
CA ILE A 192 2.55 -11.19 -9.98
C ILE A 192 3.80 -10.65 -10.66
N TRP A 193 4.81 -10.21 -9.89
CA TRP A 193 6.05 -9.73 -10.49
C TRP A 193 6.86 -10.84 -11.16
N ASP A 194 6.87 -12.04 -10.60
CA ASP A 194 7.48 -13.20 -11.25
C ASP A 194 6.75 -13.56 -12.55
N ALA A 195 5.41 -13.51 -12.55
CA ALA A 195 4.63 -13.66 -13.78
C ALA A 195 4.95 -12.56 -14.80
N VAL A 196 5.00 -11.29 -14.42
CA VAL A 196 5.36 -10.18 -15.32
C VAL A 196 6.77 -10.36 -15.88
N LYS A 197 7.74 -10.74 -15.05
CA LYS A 197 9.12 -10.99 -15.49
C LYS A 197 9.19 -12.14 -16.52
N SER A 198 8.46 -13.24 -16.27
CA SER A 198 8.45 -14.41 -17.17
C SER A 198 7.90 -14.06 -18.56
N VAL A 199 6.87 -13.18 -18.62
CA VAL A 199 6.20 -12.83 -19.88
C VAL A 199 6.78 -11.59 -20.59
N SER A 200 7.78 -10.94 -20.00
CA SER A 200 8.29 -9.65 -20.48
C SER A 200 9.33 -9.73 -21.58
N GLU A 201 9.88 -10.92 -21.84
CA GLU A 201 10.95 -11.08 -22.83
C GLU A 201 10.44 -10.71 -24.22
N GLY A 202 11.16 -9.83 -24.90
CA GLY A 202 10.80 -9.34 -26.25
C GLY A 202 9.62 -8.35 -26.30
N ARG A 203 8.99 -8.01 -25.16
CA ARG A 203 7.87 -7.08 -25.09
C ARG A 203 8.30 -5.73 -24.49
N THR A 204 7.64 -4.67 -24.90
CA THR A 204 7.76 -3.34 -24.26
C THR A 204 6.82 -3.29 -23.06
N LEU A 205 7.32 -2.81 -21.91
CA LEU A 205 6.52 -2.64 -20.72
C LEU A 205 6.45 -1.17 -20.33
N ILE A 206 5.24 -0.67 -20.07
CA ILE A 206 5.04 0.64 -19.46
C ILE A 206 4.27 0.43 -18.16
N ILE A 207 4.94 0.70 -17.05
CA ILE A 207 4.53 0.31 -15.71
C ILE A 207 4.26 1.57 -14.88
N VAL A 208 3.14 1.62 -14.22
CA VAL A 208 2.86 2.53 -13.10
C VAL A 208 2.91 1.69 -11.83
N GLU A 209 3.71 2.08 -10.86
CA GLU A 209 3.81 1.41 -9.57
C GLU A 209 4.18 2.39 -8.46
N HIS A 210 3.69 2.12 -7.25
CA HIS A 210 4.05 2.91 -6.08
C HIS A 210 5.20 2.29 -5.28
N ARG A 211 5.31 0.96 -5.24
CA ARG A 211 6.38 0.23 -4.56
C ARG A 211 7.42 -0.21 -5.55
N ILE A 212 8.54 0.49 -5.55
CA ILE A 212 9.52 0.45 -6.64
C ILE A 212 10.82 -0.27 -6.29
N GLU A 213 11.01 -0.74 -5.05
CA GLU A 213 12.30 -1.30 -4.60
C GLU A 213 12.79 -2.46 -5.46
N GLU A 214 11.89 -3.38 -5.81
CA GLU A 214 12.21 -4.50 -6.71
C GLU A 214 12.23 -4.08 -8.17
N MET A 215 11.34 -3.16 -8.55
CA MET A 215 11.18 -2.71 -9.92
C MET A 215 12.33 -1.83 -10.40
N ALA A 216 12.92 -1.03 -9.52
CA ALA A 216 14.05 -0.17 -9.84
C ALA A 216 15.27 -0.92 -10.40
N LYS A 217 15.39 -2.22 -10.10
CA LYS A 217 16.47 -3.10 -10.62
C LYS A 217 16.08 -3.78 -11.92
N TYR A 218 14.80 -3.79 -12.26
CA TYR A 218 14.25 -4.53 -13.37
C TYR A 218 13.97 -3.67 -14.61
N VAL A 219 13.63 -2.39 -14.40
CA VAL A 219 13.32 -1.47 -15.49
C VAL A 219 14.56 -0.79 -16.05
N ASP A 220 14.51 -0.49 -17.35
CA ASP A 220 15.60 0.18 -18.06
C ASP A 220 15.59 1.69 -17.82
N ARG A 221 14.38 2.25 -17.62
CA ARG A 221 14.15 3.70 -17.57
C ARG A 221 13.07 4.07 -16.58
N VAL A 222 13.27 5.19 -15.89
CA VAL A 222 12.32 5.81 -14.98
C VAL A 222 11.94 7.18 -15.50
N VAL A 223 10.64 7.47 -15.54
CA VAL A 223 10.09 8.79 -15.89
C VAL A 223 9.35 9.34 -14.67
N LEU A 224 9.86 10.44 -14.13
CA LEU A 224 9.35 11.09 -12.92
C LEU A 224 8.45 12.27 -13.27
N PHE A 225 7.22 12.26 -12.77
CA PHE A 225 6.23 13.32 -12.95
C PHE A 225 6.16 14.25 -11.74
N SER A 226 5.94 15.54 -12.02
CA SER A 226 5.52 16.51 -11.00
C SER A 226 4.03 16.35 -10.66
N PRO A 227 3.53 16.97 -9.56
CA PRO A 227 2.10 17.02 -9.25
C PRO A 227 1.23 17.64 -10.36
N ASP A 228 1.81 18.50 -11.19
CA ASP A 228 1.12 19.17 -12.29
C ASP A 228 1.18 18.39 -13.63
N GLY A 229 1.61 17.13 -13.61
CA GLY A 229 1.67 16.27 -14.79
C GLY A 229 2.80 16.59 -15.78
N VAL A 230 3.87 17.26 -15.32
CA VAL A 230 5.06 17.57 -16.13
C VAL A 230 6.13 16.54 -15.87
N ILE A 231 6.82 16.07 -16.89
CA ILE A 231 8.00 15.19 -16.74
C ILE A 231 9.16 16.02 -16.22
N LEU A 232 9.63 15.69 -15.02
CA LEU A 232 10.78 16.31 -14.34
C LEU A 232 12.08 15.58 -14.63
N GLY A 233 12.02 14.25 -14.62
CA GLY A 233 13.17 13.38 -14.78
C GLY A 233 12.85 12.24 -15.73
N ASP A 234 13.84 11.90 -16.54
CA ASP A 234 13.74 10.84 -17.55
C ASP A 234 15.13 10.25 -17.75
N GLY A 235 15.28 8.94 -17.53
CA GLY A 235 16.55 8.26 -17.67
C GLY A 235 16.71 6.98 -16.84
N PRO A 236 17.92 6.43 -16.75
CA PRO A 236 18.19 5.24 -15.95
C PRO A 236 17.82 5.43 -14.48
N PRO A 237 17.28 4.39 -13.80
CA PRO A 237 16.77 4.49 -12.43
C PRO A 237 17.74 5.16 -11.45
N ALA A 238 18.99 4.71 -11.41
CA ALA A 238 20.00 5.24 -10.50
C ALA A 238 20.24 6.75 -10.69
N ALA A 239 20.25 7.23 -11.94
CA ALA A 239 20.48 8.64 -12.26
C ALA A 239 19.27 9.51 -11.85
N VAL A 240 18.04 9.03 -12.09
CA VAL A 240 16.81 9.75 -11.73
C VAL A 240 16.68 9.83 -10.21
N PHE A 241 16.87 8.71 -9.49
CA PHE A 241 16.78 8.70 -8.03
C PHE A 241 17.83 9.59 -7.37
N ALA A 242 19.08 9.58 -7.82
CA ALA A 242 20.11 10.44 -7.27
C ALA A 242 19.88 11.93 -7.57
N LYS A 243 19.42 12.27 -8.78
CA LYS A 243 19.25 13.67 -9.19
C LYS A 243 18.02 14.33 -8.57
N TYR A 244 16.92 13.58 -8.39
CA TYR A 244 15.62 14.10 -7.97
C TYR A 244 15.22 13.63 -6.57
N GLU A 245 16.20 13.34 -5.71
CA GLU A 245 15.96 12.87 -4.34
C GLU A 245 15.09 13.83 -3.53
N CYS A 246 15.31 15.15 -3.66
CA CYS A 246 14.53 16.17 -2.98
C CYS A 246 13.06 16.17 -3.42
N GLU A 247 12.82 16.04 -4.72
CA GLU A 247 11.47 15.98 -5.30
C GLU A 247 10.75 14.70 -4.90
N LEU A 248 11.42 13.54 -4.93
CA LEU A 248 10.88 12.26 -4.47
C LEU A 248 10.40 12.35 -3.01
N LYS A 249 11.23 12.92 -2.13
CA LYS A 249 10.90 13.18 -0.72
C LYS A 249 9.74 14.15 -0.57
N SER A 250 9.78 15.27 -1.29
CA SER A 250 8.75 16.33 -1.18
C SER A 250 7.39 15.90 -1.72
N TYR A 251 7.36 15.06 -2.74
CA TYR A 251 6.14 14.51 -3.33
C TYR A 251 5.62 13.26 -2.62
N GLY A 252 6.41 12.72 -1.69
CA GLY A 252 6.03 11.52 -0.94
C GLY A 252 6.07 10.24 -1.78
N ILE A 253 6.89 10.20 -2.82
CA ILE A 253 7.02 9.02 -3.67
C ILE A 253 7.85 7.98 -2.93
N TRP A 254 7.47 6.71 -3.02
CA TRP A 254 8.28 5.61 -2.54
C TRP A 254 9.57 5.50 -3.37
N TYR A 255 10.71 5.36 -2.73
CA TYR A 255 12.02 5.12 -3.33
C TYR A 255 12.86 4.21 -2.42
N PRO A 256 13.86 3.48 -2.97
CA PRO A 256 14.72 2.63 -2.15
C PRO A 256 15.42 3.42 -1.03
N GLY A 257 15.30 2.98 0.22
CA GLY A 257 15.88 3.65 1.39
C GLY A 257 14.98 4.73 2.04
N VAL A 258 13.72 4.89 1.64
CA VAL A 258 12.80 5.89 2.19
C VAL A 258 12.60 5.76 3.71
N TRP A 259 12.58 4.54 4.25
CA TRP A 259 12.44 4.28 5.68
C TRP A 259 13.66 4.77 6.47
N GLU A 260 14.85 4.51 5.94
CA GLU A 260 16.13 4.94 6.52
C GLU A 260 16.25 6.47 6.52
N ASP A 261 15.91 7.10 5.41
CA ASP A 261 15.91 8.55 5.26
C ASP A 261 14.89 9.20 6.19
N TYR A 262 13.68 8.63 6.27
CA TYR A 262 12.66 9.13 7.18
C TYR A 262 13.10 9.00 8.65
N ALA A 263 13.76 7.91 9.03
CA ALA A 263 14.29 7.70 10.38
C ALA A 263 15.30 8.77 10.81
N GLN A 264 15.99 9.43 9.87
CA GLN A 264 16.90 10.53 10.17
C GLN A 264 16.20 11.88 10.39
N THR A 265 14.93 12.00 10.03
CA THR A 265 14.15 13.22 10.29
C THR A 265 13.80 13.32 11.78
N ARG A 266 13.43 14.52 12.25
CA ARG A 266 12.94 14.68 13.62
C ARG A 266 11.71 13.81 13.89
N ALA A 267 10.74 13.84 12.98
CA ALA A 267 9.51 13.05 13.11
C ALA A 267 9.79 11.54 13.10
N GLY A 268 10.71 11.08 12.23
CA GLY A 268 11.11 9.68 12.17
C GLY A 268 11.82 9.22 13.44
N ARG A 269 12.73 10.03 13.99
CA ARG A 269 13.36 9.74 15.29
C ARG A 269 12.34 9.64 16.42
N GLU A 270 11.32 10.48 16.41
CA GLU A 270 10.22 10.39 17.37
C GLU A 270 9.34 9.15 17.13
N LEU A 271 9.05 8.82 15.86
CA LEU A 271 8.22 7.65 15.50
C LEU A 271 8.90 6.32 15.86
N PHE A 272 10.20 6.17 15.59
CA PHE A 272 10.95 4.94 15.78
C PHE A 272 11.69 4.85 17.12
N ALA A 273 11.55 5.85 17.97
CA ALA A 273 12.21 5.84 19.28
C ALA A 273 11.78 4.63 20.11
N PRO A 274 12.67 4.04 20.90
CA PRO A 274 12.34 2.98 21.84
C PRO A 274 11.17 3.39 22.75
N VAL A 275 10.29 2.46 23.08
CA VAL A 275 9.08 2.76 23.86
C VAL A 275 9.42 3.29 25.25
N ASP A 276 10.55 2.86 25.82
CA ASP A 276 11.00 3.21 27.18
C ASP A 276 11.87 4.47 27.26
N ALA A 277 12.22 5.07 26.13
CA ALA A 277 13.14 6.24 26.08
C ALA A 277 12.52 7.56 26.59
N TYR A 278 11.26 7.59 26.97
CA TYR A 278 10.50 8.77 27.33
C TYR A 278 10.03 8.82 28.80
N GLY A 279 10.91 8.47 29.73
CA GLY A 279 10.71 8.80 31.13
C GLY A 279 11.11 10.27 31.36
N GLU A 280 10.15 11.14 31.72
CA GLU A 280 10.26 12.50 32.31
C GLU A 280 10.09 13.73 31.42
N ASP A 281 10.45 13.77 30.13
CA ASP A 281 10.36 15.03 29.34
C ASP A 281 8.97 15.30 28.68
N LEU A 282 8.05 14.33 28.70
CA LEU A 282 6.73 14.48 28.05
C LEU A 282 5.71 15.27 28.89
N GLY A 283 5.99 15.48 30.17
CA GLY A 283 5.11 16.25 31.08
C GLY A 283 4.88 17.69 30.65
N ASN A 284 5.79 18.27 29.89
CA ASN A 284 5.74 19.68 29.48
C ASN A 284 5.14 19.92 28.09
N LEU A 285 4.97 18.90 27.25
CA LEU A 285 4.43 19.03 25.88
C LEU A 285 2.94 18.61 25.75
N LEU A 286 2.39 17.94 26.77
CA LEU A 286 1.01 17.48 26.79
C LEU A 286 0.26 18.08 28.00
N HIS A 287 0.26 19.39 28.15
CA HIS A 287 -0.38 20.08 29.30
C HIS A 287 -1.92 19.91 29.37
N GLU A 288 -2.56 19.09 28.53
CA GLU A 288 -4.01 18.85 28.58
C GLU A 288 -4.45 17.38 28.66
N ALA A 289 -3.55 16.38 28.63
CA ALA A 289 -3.97 14.98 28.76
C ALA A 289 -2.86 14.07 29.31
N ALA A 290 -2.35 14.37 30.49
CA ALA A 290 -1.65 13.35 31.27
C ALA A 290 -2.69 12.35 31.79
N LEU A 291 -2.84 11.20 31.16
CA LEU A 291 -3.71 10.13 31.65
C LEU A 291 -3.09 9.51 32.91
N PRO A 292 -3.86 9.39 34.00
CA PRO A 292 -3.38 8.87 35.30
C PRO A 292 -3.41 7.34 35.34
N TYR A 293 -2.96 6.64 34.27
CA TYR A 293 -3.03 5.18 34.26
C TYR A 293 -1.64 4.56 34.23
N PRO A 294 -1.34 3.61 35.15
CA PRO A 294 -0.11 2.84 35.10
C PRO A 294 -0.04 1.99 33.83
N LEU A 295 1.15 1.88 33.23
CA LEU A 295 1.40 1.08 32.01
C LEU A 295 1.18 -0.43 32.23
N ASP A 296 1.12 -0.89 33.47
CA ASP A 296 0.93 -2.28 33.89
C ASP A 296 -0.47 -2.52 34.48
N GLY A 297 -1.49 -1.82 33.99
CA GLY A 297 -2.87 -1.94 34.41
C GLY A 297 -3.60 -3.17 33.86
N GLU A 298 -4.90 -3.30 34.18
CA GLU A 298 -5.78 -4.32 33.59
C GLU A 298 -5.85 -4.17 32.07
N PRO A 299 -5.96 -5.30 31.31
CA PRO A 299 -6.07 -5.27 29.86
C PRO A 299 -7.34 -4.51 29.45
N VAL A 300 -7.22 -3.65 28.41
CA VAL A 300 -8.35 -2.94 27.84
C VAL A 300 -9.25 -3.87 27.04
N ILE A 301 -8.68 -4.94 26.43
CA ILE A 301 -9.41 -6.05 25.83
C ILE A 301 -8.87 -7.35 26.43
N ARG A 302 -9.79 -8.22 26.89
CA ARG A 302 -9.48 -9.61 27.23
C ARG A 302 -10.42 -10.53 26.47
N LEU A 303 -9.86 -11.51 25.80
CA LEU A 303 -10.58 -12.52 25.03
C LEU A 303 -10.24 -13.91 25.57
N GLU A 304 -11.27 -14.75 25.78
CA GLU A 304 -11.10 -16.17 26.17
C GLU A 304 -12.06 -17.02 25.33
N ASP A 305 -11.54 -18.07 24.70
CA ASP A 305 -12.26 -18.92 23.75
C ASP A 305 -13.06 -18.13 22.70
N PHE A 306 -12.51 -16.99 22.28
CA PHE A 306 -13.18 -16.04 21.39
C PHE A 306 -13.22 -16.57 19.96
N LYS A 307 -14.43 -16.56 19.35
CA LYS A 307 -14.67 -16.98 17.96
C LYS A 307 -15.51 -15.95 17.23
N GLY A 308 -15.01 -15.46 16.11
CA GLY A 308 -15.79 -14.64 15.16
C GLY A 308 -16.42 -15.54 14.11
N LEU A 309 -17.71 -15.31 13.81
CA LEU A 309 -18.51 -16.18 12.97
C LEU A 309 -19.01 -15.45 11.71
N ARG A 310 -18.84 -16.08 10.54
CA ARG A 310 -19.50 -15.68 9.30
C ARG A 310 -20.43 -16.82 8.85
N TRP A 311 -21.74 -16.55 8.67
CA TRP A 311 -22.73 -17.58 8.34
C TRP A 311 -22.71 -18.78 9.32
N ASP A 312 -22.56 -18.48 10.65
CA ASP A 312 -22.44 -19.45 11.74
C ASP A 312 -21.20 -20.40 11.65
N LYS A 313 -20.26 -20.14 10.71
CA LYS A 313 -18.97 -20.83 10.65
C LYS A 313 -17.89 -19.96 11.32
N PRO A 314 -17.02 -20.55 12.16
CA PRO A 314 -15.91 -19.79 12.72
C PRO A 314 -14.92 -19.41 11.62
N VAL A 315 -14.60 -18.11 11.54
CA VAL A 315 -13.61 -17.55 10.61
C VAL A 315 -12.38 -17.02 11.36
N ILE A 316 -12.50 -16.90 12.68
CA ILE A 316 -11.41 -16.56 13.59
C ILE A 316 -11.66 -17.26 14.92
N SER A 317 -10.60 -17.79 15.55
CA SER A 317 -10.64 -18.46 16.84
C SER A 317 -9.37 -18.13 17.63
N LEU A 318 -9.53 -17.48 18.79
CA LEU A 318 -8.45 -17.13 19.70
C LEU A 318 -8.72 -17.75 21.06
N PRO A 319 -7.90 -18.73 21.50
CA PRO A 319 -8.03 -19.34 22.81
C PRO A 319 -7.90 -18.33 23.96
N SER A 320 -6.91 -17.43 23.87
CA SER A 320 -6.70 -16.32 24.78
C SER A 320 -5.95 -15.20 24.09
N ALA A 321 -6.34 -13.93 24.35
CA ALA A 321 -5.61 -12.77 23.90
C ALA A 321 -5.91 -11.57 24.81
N GLU A 322 -4.89 -10.76 25.05
CA GLU A 322 -5.00 -9.54 25.87
C GLU A 322 -4.38 -8.34 25.15
N VAL A 323 -5.08 -7.21 25.21
CA VAL A 323 -4.62 -5.93 24.68
C VAL A 323 -4.53 -4.93 25.82
N TYR A 324 -3.41 -4.25 25.94
CA TYR A 324 -3.17 -3.26 26.97
C TYR A 324 -3.18 -1.84 26.42
N ARG A 325 -3.43 -0.85 27.27
CA ARG A 325 -3.35 0.57 26.93
C ARG A 325 -1.95 0.92 26.42
N ALA A 326 -1.86 1.94 25.57
CA ALA A 326 -0.61 2.43 25.01
C ALA A 326 0.22 1.36 24.26
N LYS A 327 -0.40 0.26 23.84
CA LYS A 327 0.22 -0.74 22.95
C LYS A 327 -0.25 -0.51 21.52
N PHE A 328 0.69 -0.73 20.58
CA PHE A 328 0.43 -0.77 19.16
C PHE A 328 0.69 -2.19 18.67
N ILE A 329 -0.37 -2.90 18.35
CA ILE A 329 -0.33 -4.29 17.89
C ILE A 329 -0.50 -4.29 16.39
N ALA A 330 0.51 -4.75 15.64
CA ALA A 330 0.38 -5.06 14.23
C ALA A 330 -0.17 -6.48 14.06
N VAL A 331 -1.31 -6.61 13.40
CA VAL A 331 -1.94 -7.90 13.07
C VAL A 331 -1.56 -8.25 11.63
N VAL A 332 -0.71 -9.27 11.48
CA VAL A 332 -0.15 -9.70 10.19
C VAL A 332 -0.64 -11.10 9.81
N GLY A 333 -0.44 -11.50 8.55
CA GLY A 333 -0.78 -12.83 8.02
C GLY A 333 -1.26 -12.77 6.58
N PRO A 334 -1.43 -13.90 5.89
CA PRO A 334 -1.85 -13.96 4.50
C PRO A 334 -3.27 -13.44 4.28
N ASN A 335 -3.62 -13.15 3.02
CA ASN A 335 -4.99 -12.79 2.65
C ASN A 335 -5.93 -13.95 2.94
N GLY A 336 -7.15 -13.62 3.41
CA GLY A 336 -8.12 -14.65 3.81
C GLY A 336 -7.87 -15.30 5.18
N ALA A 337 -6.76 -14.98 5.88
CA ALA A 337 -6.45 -15.54 7.21
C ALA A 337 -7.44 -15.15 8.33
N GLY A 338 -8.36 -14.21 8.09
CA GLY A 338 -9.35 -13.79 9.08
C GLY A 338 -9.04 -12.49 9.81
N LYS A 339 -8.00 -11.75 9.44
CA LYS A 339 -7.57 -10.50 10.09
C LYS A 339 -8.67 -9.44 10.20
N SER A 340 -9.26 -9.04 9.06
CA SER A 340 -10.39 -8.10 9.03
C SER A 340 -11.63 -8.67 9.75
N SER A 341 -11.87 -9.98 9.64
CA SER A 341 -12.96 -10.65 10.36
C SER A 341 -12.76 -10.58 11.88
N PHE A 342 -11.52 -10.63 12.35
CA PHE A 342 -11.18 -10.42 13.75
C PHE A 342 -11.59 -9.01 14.21
N LEU A 343 -11.14 -7.97 13.51
CA LEU A 343 -11.49 -6.58 13.85
C LEU A 343 -13.01 -6.35 13.80
N LEU A 344 -13.69 -6.87 12.77
CA LEU A 344 -15.14 -6.78 12.63
C LEU A 344 -15.88 -7.51 13.75
N SER A 345 -15.32 -8.61 14.28
CA SER A 345 -15.88 -9.34 15.42
C SER A 345 -15.74 -8.54 16.72
N LEU A 346 -14.61 -7.86 16.93
CA LEU A 346 -14.40 -6.96 18.07
C LEU A 346 -15.38 -5.78 18.03
N MET A 347 -15.65 -5.22 16.85
CA MET A 347 -16.66 -4.17 16.65
C MET A 347 -18.11 -4.66 16.76
N GLY A 348 -18.33 -5.97 16.89
CA GLY A 348 -19.67 -6.56 16.93
C GLY A 348 -20.42 -6.48 15.60
N LEU A 349 -19.72 -6.18 14.50
CA LEU A 349 -20.25 -6.23 13.12
C LEU A 349 -20.35 -7.66 12.61
N LEU A 350 -19.46 -8.55 13.05
CA LEU A 350 -19.62 -9.99 12.95
C LEU A 350 -20.08 -10.56 14.30
N ARG A 351 -20.81 -11.67 14.24
CA ARG A 351 -21.24 -12.38 15.43
C ARG A 351 -20.01 -13.00 16.11
N ALA A 352 -19.92 -12.88 17.43
CA ALA A 352 -18.88 -13.49 18.21
C ALA A 352 -19.43 -14.47 19.25
N GLN A 353 -18.60 -15.40 19.72
CA GLN A 353 -18.82 -16.32 20.82
C GLN A 353 -17.57 -16.32 21.72
N GLY A 354 -17.69 -16.86 22.95
CA GLY A 354 -16.66 -16.82 23.96
C GLY A 354 -16.72 -15.59 24.84
N THR A 355 -15.74 -15.43 25.74
CA THR A 355 -15.65 -14.28 26.64
C THR A 355 -14.96 -13.12 25.92
N TYR A 356 -15.59 -11.95 25.96
CA TYR A 356 -15.04 -10.69 25.48
C TYR A 356 -15.26 -9.62 26.55
N VAL A 357 -14.17 -9.17 27.17
CA VAL A 357 -14.17 -8.08 28.16
C VAL A 357 -13.54 -6.86 27.50
N LEU A 358 -14.21 -5.72 27.56
CA LEU A 358 -13.75 -4.42 27.09
C LEU A 358 -13.76 -3.43 28.24
N CYS A 359 -12.62 -2.84 28.58
CA CYS A 359 -12.45 -1.87 29.67
C CYS A 359 -13.04 -2.37 31.00
N GLY A 360 -12.81 -3.66 31.33
CA GLY A 360 -13.29 -4.29 32.57
C GLY A 360 -14.75 -4.75 32.54
N GLU A 361 -15.51 -4.48 31.47
CA GLU A 361 -16.89 -4.93 31.33
C GLU A 361 -17.02 -6.05 30.29
N GLU A 362 -17.74 -7.11 30.63
CA GLU A 362 -18.06 -8.16 29.66
C GLU A 362 -19.03 -7.64 28.59
N VAL A 363 -18.63 -7.76 27.32
CA VAL A 363 -19.43 -7.35 26.17
C VAL A 363 -20.56 -8.37 25.96
N VAL A 364 -21.79 -7.90 26.13
CA VAL A 364 -22.97 -8.76 26.07
C VAL A 364 -23.18 -9.35 24.66
N GLN A 365 -23.41 -10.66 24.59
CA GLN A 365 -23.68 -11.41 23.38
C GLN A 365 -25.18 -11.70 23.22
N GLY A 366 -25.71 -11.72 22.00
CA GLY A 366 -27.10 -12.11 21.74
C GLY A 366 -27.80 -11.30 20.65
N LYS A 367 -28.99 -11.78 20.24
CA LYS A 367 -29.80 -11.22 19.13
C LYS A 367 -30.93 -10.29 19.62
N ALA A 368 -31.29 -10.32 20.92
CA ALA A 368 -32.39 -9.52 21.44
C ALA A 368 -32.09 -8.01 21.33
N ARG A 369 -33.10 -7.21 20.97
CA ARG A 369 -32.96 -5.75 20.75
C ARG A 369 -32.32 -5.02 21.95
N LYS A 370 -32.68 -5.38 23.18
CA LYS A 370 -32.09 -4.80 24.41
C LYS A 370 -30.60 -5.13 24.53
N VAL A 371 -30.21 -6.39 24.23
CA VAL A 371 -28.82 -6.84 24.27
C VAL A 371 -28.01 -6.13 23.21
N ARG A 372 -28.55 -6.00 21.99
CA ARG A 372 -27.89 -5.27 20.89
C ARG A 372 -27.63 -3.82 21.28
N LYS A 373 -28.63 -3.12 21.85
CA LYS A 373 -28.47 -1.72 22.28
C LYS A 373 -27.41 -1.58 23.39
N LYS A 374 -27.38 -2.50 24.36
CA LYS A 374 -26.34 -2.49 25.42
C LYS A 374 -24.94 -2.72 24.82
N ARG A 375 -24.80 -3.70 23.91
CA ARG A 375 -23.55 -3.96 23.22
C ARG A 375 -23.08 -2.75 22.39
N GLU A 376 -23.94 -2.12 21.62
CA GLU A 376 -23.63 -0.91 20.87
C GLU A 376 -23.11 0.21 21.79
N GLN A 377 -23.66 0.33 22.99
CA GLN A 377 -23.20 1.29 23.98
C GLN A 377 -21.82 0.94 24.53
N GLN A 378 -21.54 -0.33 24.85
CA GLN A 378 -20.23 -0.78 25.31
C GLN A 378 -19.15 -0.58 24.23
N LEU A 379 -19.47 -0.93 22.97
CA LEU A 379 -18.53 -0.80 21.85
C LEU A 379 -18.25 0.64 21.41
N ARG A 380 -18.92 1.66 22.01
CA ARG A 380 -18.59 3.07 21.77
C ARG A 380 -17.17 3.47 22.19
N GLN A 381 -16.52 2.64 23.02
CA GLN A 381 -15.14 2.83 23.45
C GLN A 381 -14.12 2.40 22.36
N ILE A 382 -14.61 1.87 21.24
CA ILE A 382 -13.77 1.45 20.10
C ILE A 382 -14.00 2.42 18.94
N GLY A 383 -12.91 2.95 18.39
CA GLY A 383 -12.86 3.58 17.07
C GLY A 383 -12.53 2.54 16.01
N PHE A 384 -13.15 2.62 14.83
CA PHE A 384 -12.89 1.70 13.73
C PHE A 384 -12.64 2.47 12.43
N VAL A 385 -11.63 2.04 11.70
CA VAL A 385 -11.27 2.58 10.38
C VAL A 385 -11.28 1.44 9.36
N PHE A 386 -12.18 1.54 8.39
CA PHE A 386 -12.31 0.54 7.33
C PHE A 386 -11.17 0.60 6.33
N GLN A 387 -10.87 -0.52 5.68
CA GLN A 387 -9.92 -0.59 4.57
C GLN A 387 -10.30 0.37 3.43
N ASN A 388 -11.57 0.44 3.06
CA ASN A 388 -12.08 1.50 2.18
C ASN A 388 -12.73 2.59 3.04
N PRO A 389 -12.13 3.81 3.13
CA PRO A 389 -12.65 4.91 3.95
C PRO A 389 -14.04 5.39 3.50
N GLU A 390 -14.39 5.21 2.23
CA GLU A 390 -15.68 5.65 1.67
C GLU A 390 -16.87 4.90 2.28
N LEU A 391 -16.66 3.68 2.77
CA LEU A 391 -17.70 2.91 3.46
C LEU A 391 -18.08 3.51 4.83
N GLN A 392 -17.29 4.47 5.33
CA GLN A 392 -17.49 5.12 6.63
C GLN A 392 -18.26 6.42 6.50
N PHE A 393 -18.24 7.10 5.34
CA PHE A 393 -18.81 8.42 5.16
C PHE A 393 -20.32 8.38 4.97
N LEU A 394 -21.03 9.18 5.78
CA LEU A 394 -22.49 9.24 5.85
C LEU A 394 -23.05 10.60 5.46
N THR A 395 -22.24 11.66 5.48
CA THR A 395 -22.68 13.04 5.28
C THR A 395 -22.11 13.66 4.00
N GLU A 396 -22.70 14.80 3.59
CA GLU A 396 -22.25 15.52 2.40
C GLU A 396 -21.10 16.51 2.68
N ARG A 397 -20.74 16.71 3.95
CA ARG A 397 -19.70 17.66 4.35
C ARG A 397 -18.73 17.03 5.35
N ILE A 398 -17.46 17.34 5.20
CA ILE A 398 -16.39 16.85 6.08
C ILE A 398 -16.63 17.25 7.54
N GLY A 399 -17.05 18.52 7.76
CA GLY A 399 -17.34 18.99 9.11
C GLY A 399 -18.50 18.23 9.76
N ASP A 400 -19.57 18.00 9.00
CA ASP A 400 -20.75 17.26 9.47
C ASP A 400 -20.43 15.79 9.76
N GLU A 401 -19.47 15.19 9.04
CA GLU A 401 -19.03 13.80 9.23
C GLU A 401 -18.46 13.59 10.63
N VAL A 402 -17.62 14.51 11.09
CA VAL A 402 -17.04 14.46 12.44
C VAL A 402 -18.08 14.83 13.51
N VAL A 403 -18.87 15.87 13.26
CA VAL A 403 -19.96 16.30 14.17
C VAL A 403 -20.99 15.20 14.40
N TYR A 404 -21.37 14.47 13.32
CA TYR A 404 -22.35 13.37 13.41
C TYR A 404 -21.93 12.31 14.44
N SER A 405 -20.64 11.93 14.44
CA SER A 405 -20.12 10.98 15.42
C SER A 405 -20.30 11.42 16.88
N LEU A 406 -20.21 12.73 17.16
CA LEU A 406 -20.36 13.31 18.49
C LEU A 406 -21.83 13.47 18.89
N LEU A 407 -22.70 13.84 17.96
CA LEU A 407 -24.14 13.97 18.19
C LEU A 407 -24.80 12.64 18.54
N VAL A 408 -24.30 11.52 18.00
CA VAL A 408 -24.79 10.18 18.37
C VAL A 408 -24.62 9.89 19.87
N ASP A 409 -23.68 10.55 20.54
CA ASP A 409 -23.43 10.45 21.99
C ASP A 409 -24.23 11.48 22.83
N ASN A 410 -25.18 12.19 22.19
CA ASN A 410 -25.99 13.25 22.80
C ASN A 410 -25.16 14.46 23.27
N MET A 411 -24.00 14.72 22.65
CA MET A 411 -23.22 15.94 22.90
C MET A 411 -24.02 17.16 22.40
N PRO A 412 -24.03 18.29 23.11
CA PRO A 412 -24.64 19.53 22.65
C PRO A 412 -24.04 19.96 21.29
N ALA A 413 -24.87 20.45 20.37
CA ALA A 413 -24.45 20.75 18.99
C ALA A 413 -23.28 21.75 18.89
N ASP A 414 -23.27 22.77 19.74
CA ASP A 414 -22.20 23.79 19.77
C ASP A 414 -20.86 23.19 20.25
N GLU A 415 -20.92 22.30 21.24
CA GLU A 415 -19.75 21.58 21.77
C GLU A 415 -19.24 20.58 20.75
N ALA A 416 -20.13 19.82 20.11
CA ALA A 416 -19.80 18.87 19.05
C ALA A 416 -19.10 19.56 17.88
N LYS A 417 -19.58 20.75 17.48
CA LYS A 417 -18.96 21.54 16.42
C LYS A 417 -17.56 22.01 16.82
N ALA A 418 -17.40 22.59 18.00
CA ALA A 418 -16.09 23.02 18.49
C ALA A 418 -15.09 21.88 18.62
N GLN A 419 -15.53 20.68 19.01
CA GLN A 419 -14.70 19.49 19.08
C GLN A 419 -14.35 18.97 17.69
N ALA A 420 -15.29 18.99 16.74
CA ALA A 420 -15.05 18.60 15.35
C ALA A 420 -14.03 19.53 14.68
N ASP A 421 -14.12 20.84 14.89
CA ASP A 421 -13.16 21.81 14.35
C ASP A 421 -11.74 21.54 14.87
N ARG A 422 -11.57 21.33 16.18
CA ARG A 422 -10.27 20.92 16.77
C ARG A 422 -9.78 19.59 16.22
N CYS A 423 -10.70 18.65 16.00
CA CYS A 423 -10.36 17.35 15.43
C CYS A 423 -9.84 17.51 13.99
N LEU A 424 -10.56 18.24 13.14
CA LEU A 424 -10.14 18.50 11.75
C LEU A 424 -8.80 19.24 11.67
N GLU A 425 -8.56 20.21 12.56
CA GLU A 425 -7.27 20.88 12.66
C GLU A 425 -6.14 19.89 12.98
N ARG A 426 -6.35 19.05 14.00
CA ARG A 426 -5.35 18.02 14.41
C ARG A 426 -5.00 17.04 13.29
N PHE A 427 -5.96 16.74 12.41
CA PHE A 427 -5.76 15.83 11.29
C PHE A 427 -5.39 16.53 9.97
N GLY A 428 -5.13 17.84 9.99
CA GLY A 428 -4.71 18.62 8.83
C GLY A 428 -5.77 18.71 7.73
N LEU A 429 -7.04 18.86 8.14
CA LEU A 429 -8.21 19.00 7.28
C LEU A 429 -8.90 20.36 7.43
N SER A 430 -8.29 21.32 8.14
CA SER A 430 -8.81 22.68 8.31
C SER A 430 -8.97 23.37 6.96
N GLY A 431 -10.05 24.14 6.83
CA GLY A 431 -10.41 24.86 5.59
C GLY A 431 -11.09 23.98 4.53
N MET A 432 -11.38 22.71 4.87
CA MET A 432 -12.07 21.76 3.99
C MET A 432 -13.45 21.36 4.52
N GLU A 433 -13.94 21.98 5.60
CA GLU A 433 -15.13 21.59 6.37
C GLU A 433 -16.39 21.48 5.50
N ASN A 434 -16.48 22.34 4.49
CA ASN A 434 -17.63 22.42 3.57
C ASN A 434 -17.48 21.55 2.31
N ARG A 435 -16.35 20.86 2.11
CA ARG A 435 -16.17 19.97 0.96
C ARG A 435 -16.91 18.66 1.19
N HIS A 436 -17.33 18.05 0.07
CA HIS A 436 -17.86 16.70 0.09
C HIS A 436 -16.73 15.68 0.34
N PRO A 437 -16.89 14.65 1.21
CA PRO A 437 -15.85 13.66 1.48
C PRO A 437 -15.26 13.00 0.23
N TYR A 438 -16.07 12.75 -0.78
CA TYR A 438 -15.62 12.15 -2.05
C TYR A 438 -14.73 13.07 -2.92
N GLN A 439 -14.70 14.38 -2.64
CA GLN A 439 -13.80 15.33 -3.32
C GLN A 439 -12.38 15.36 -2.72
N LEU A 440 -12.17 14.64 -1.63
CA LEU A 440 -10.87 14.51 -0.99
C LEU A 440 -9.96 13.55 -1.77
N SER A 441 -8.64 13.81 -1.71
CA SER A 441 -7.65 12.80 -2.14
C SER A 441 -7.71 11.56 -1.23
N THR A 442 -7.22 10.43 -1.72
CA THR A 442 -7.22 9.15 -0.97
C THR A 442 -6.59 9.30 0.42
N GLY A 443 -5.46 10.01 0.53
CA GLY A 443 -4.82 10.29 1.82
C GLY A 443 -5.65 11.20 2.72
N GLN A 444 -6.36 12.19 2.17
CA GLN A 444 -7.27 13.05 2.93
C GLN A 444 -8.51 12.28 3.41
N LYS A 445 -9.09 11.41 2.56
CA LYS A 445 -10.18 10.50 2.94
C LYS A 445 -9.76 9.61 4.11
N ARG A 446 -8.55 9.06 4.07
CA ARG A 446 -8.01 8.22 5.15
C ARG A 446 -7.86 9.01 6.45
N ARG A 447 -7.31 10.23 6.39
CA ARG A 447 -7.21 11.10 7.58
C ARG A 447 -8.58 11.49 8.14
N LEU A 448 -9.56 11.75 7.28
CA LEU A 448 -10.94 12.00 7.71
C LEU A 448 -11.55 10.77 8.41
N SER A 449 -11.36 9.58 7.84
CA SER A 449 -11.83 8.32 8.44
C SER A 449 -11.27 8.11 9.85
N VAL A 450 -9.96 8.37 10.04
CA VAL A 450 -9.36 8.29 11.39
C VAL A 450 -9.86 9.42 12.30
N ALA A 451 -9.98 10.65 11.77
CA ALA A 451 -10.52 11.79 12.56
C ALA A 451 -11.92 11.48 13.10
N THR A 452 -12.79 10.94 12.25
CA THR A 452 -14.15 10.52 12.63
C THR A 452 -14.13 9.43 13.71
N ALA A 453 -13.28 8.40 13.54
CA ALA A 453 -13.12 7.31 14.50
C ALA A 453 -12.61 7.82 15.87
N MET A 454 -11.74 8.85 15.86
CA MET A 454 -11.10 9.41 17.05
C MET A 454 -11.88 10.56 17.70
N ALA A 455 -12.89 11.12 17.04
CA ALA A 455 -13.65 12.28 17.54
C ALA A 455 -14.22 12.05 18.94
N ARG A 456 -14.49 10.79 19.28
CA ARG A 456 -15.09 10.34 20.55
C ARG A 456 -14.08 9.94 21.61
N HIS A 457 -12.77 10.10 21.35
CA HIS A 457 -11.68 9.67 22.24
C HIS A 457 -11.79 8.20 22.69
N PRO A 458 -11.82 7.23 21.74
CA PRO A 458 -11.96 5.82 22.08
C PRO A 458 -10.74 5.31 22.82
N GLU A 459 -10.94 4.29 23.68
CA GLU A 459 -9.89 3.60 24.39
C GLU A 459 -9.08 2.66 23.50
N VAL A 460 -9.73 2.16 22.43
CA VAL A 460 -9.16 1.24 21.45
C VAL A 460 -9.42 1.78 20.05
N LEU A 461 -8.39 1.77 19.21
CA LEU A 461 -8.48 2.10 17.79
C LEU A 461 -8.16 0.87 16.95
N LEU A 462 -9.13 0.42 16.17
CA LEU A 462 -8.99 -0.68 15.21
C LEU A 462 -8.83 -0.12 13.80
N LEU A 463 -7.76 -0.50 13.13
CA LEU A 463 -7.40 -0.01 11.79
C LEU A 463 -7.26 -1.19 10.84
N ASP A 464 -8.09 -1.24 9.81
CA ASP A 464 -8.01 -2.28 8.78
C ASP A 464 -7.25 -1.74 7.56
N GLU A 465 -5.99 -2.10 7.44
CA GLU A 465 -5.05 -1.71 6.38
C GLU A 465 -5.03 -0.18 6.07
N PRO A 466 -4.79 0.69 7.06
CA PRO A 466 -4.93 2.13 6.87
C PRO A 466 -3.89 2.74 5.93
N THR A 467 -2.75 2.09 5.71
CA THR A 467 -1.66 2.55 4.85
C THR A 467 -1.72 1.97 3.44
N PHE A 468 -2.68 1.09 3.20
CA PHE A 468 -2.83 0.41 1.92
C PHE A 468 -3.10 1.41 0.77
N GLY A 469 -2.34 1.29 -0.32
CA GLY A 469 -2.45 2.19 -1.48
C GLY A 469 -2.06 3.64 -1.22
N GLN A 470 -1.35 3.93 -0.11
CA GLN A 470 -0.89 5.27 0.22
C GLN A 470 0.54 5.52 -0.29
N ASP A 471 0.82 6.77 -0.65
CA ASP A 471 2.18 7.23 -0.86
C ASP A 471 2.97 7.28 0.47
N ALA A 472 4.29 7.41 0.40
CA ALA A 472 5.15 7.41 1.58
C ALA A 472 4.78 8.52 2.58
N ARG A 473 4.47 9.72 2.09
CA ARG A 473 4.10 10.87 2.92
C ARG A 473 2.82 10.62 3.72
N ASN A 474 1.78 10.10 3.06
CA ASN A 474 0.53 9.77 3.73
C ASN A 474 0.70 8.59 4.71
N THR A 475 1.49 7.57 4.34
CA THR A 475 1.82 6.44 5.23
C THR A 475 2.48 6.94 6.51
N PHE A 476 3.56 7.73 6.42
CA PHE A 476 4.23 8.25 7.61
C PHE A 476 3.33 9.18 8.43
N ALA A 477 2.51 10.02 7.79
CA ALA A 477 1.55 10.86 8.51
C ALA A 477 0.53 10.05 9.32
N ILE A 478 0.04 8.93 8.79
CA ILE A 478 -0.85 7.99 9.50
C ILE A 478 -0.10 7.34 10.68
N LEU A 479 1.14 6.89 10.46
CA LEU A 479 1.93 6.24 11.51
C LEU A 479 2.31 7.19 12.65
N GLU A 480 2.72 8.43 12.33
CA GLU A 480 2.95 9.48 13.33
C GLU A 480 1.71 9.76 14.18
N MET A 481 0.56 9.80 13.51
CA MET A 481 -0.71 10.00 14.18
C MET A 481 -1.02 8.82 15.11
N CYS A 482 -0.87 7.58 14.65
CA CYS A 482 -1.03 6.38 15.48
C CYS A 482 -0.09 6.40 16.69
N GLU A 483 1.18 6.78 16.51
CA GLU A 483 2.13 6.88 17.61
C GLU A 483 1.73 7.94 18.64
N ARG A 484 1.25 9.11 18.19
CA ARG A 484 0.72 10.14 19.10
C ARG A 484 -0.47 9.64 19.91
N LEU A 485 -1.40 8.90 19.28
CA LEU A 485 -2.56 8.32 19.95
C LEU A 485 -2.14 7.23 20.96
N ARG A 486 -1.22 6.37 20.57
CA ARG A 486 -0.63 5.37 21.46
C ARG A 486 -0.03 6.02 22.71
N ARG A 487 0.78 7.07 22.53
CA ARG A 487 1.38 7.83 23.66
C ARG A 487 0.34 8.50 24.54
N ALA A 488 -0.80 8.86 23.98
CA ALA A 488 -1.95 9.38 24.75
C ALA A 488 -2.75 8.28 25.49
N GLY A 489 -2.30 7.01 25.41
CA GLY A 489 -2.91 5.89 26.14
C GLY A 489 -3.86 5.02 25.31
N THR A 490 -4.19 5.40 24.07
CA THR A 490 -5.05 4.58 23.20
C THR A 490 -4.35 3.28 22.82
N ALA A 491 -5.06 2.15 22.95
CA ALA A 491 -4.61 0.88 22.42
C ALA A 491 -4.89 0.81 20.92
N ILE A 492 -3.92 0.39 20.10
CA ILE A 492 -4.04 0.34 18.65
C ILE A 492 -3.89 -1.09 18.17
N LEU A 493 -4.84 -1.57 17.38
CA LEU A 493 -4.74 -2.80 16.61
C LEU A 493 -4.82 -2.44 15.13
N MET A 494 -3.72 -2.65 14.41
CA MET A 494 -3.63 -2.35 12.98
C MET A 494 -3.40 -3.63 12.19
N VAL A 495 -4.34 -3.99 11.34
CA VAL A 495 -4.09 -4.99 10.30
C VAL A 495 -3.19 -4.34 9.26
N THR A 496 -2.09 -4.99 8.93
CA THR A 496 -1.16 -4.53 7.90
C THR A 496 -0.42 -5.69 7.24
N HIS A 497 -0.09 -5.52 5.97
CA HIS A 497 0.82 -6.38 5.21
C HIS A 497 2.25 -5.83 5.15
N GLU A 498 2.48 -4.64 5.73
CA GLU A 498 3.77 -3.97 5.71
C GLU A 498 4.63 -4.40 6.89
N MET A 499 5.58 -5.29 6.65
CA MET A 499 6.46 -5.79 7.70
C MET A 499 7.33 -4.68 8.31
N GLU A 500 7.69 -3.65 7.55
CA GLU A 500 8.39 -2.47 8.06
C GLU A 500 7.58 -1.77 9.17
N ILE A 501 6.26 -1.64 9.00
CA ILE A 501 5.38 -1.08 10.04
C ILE A 501 5.37 -1.99 11.27
N ALA A 502 5.21 -3.29 11.07
CA ALA A 502 5.15 -4.26 12.16
C ALA A 502 6.44 -4.29 12.98
N GLN A 503 7.60 -4.19 12.32
CA GLN A 503 8.91 -4.28 12.96
C GLN A 503 9.39 -2.95 13.55
N ARG A 504 9.18 -1.82 12.83
CA ARG A 504 9.74 -0.52 13.20
C ARG A 504 8.80 0.36 14.03
N VAL A 505 7.48 0.18 13.89
CA VAL A 505 6.49 1.08 14.52
C VAL A 505 5.67 0.39 15.61
N ALA A 506 5.19 -0.82 15.35
CA ALA A 506 4.39 -1.54 16.33
C ALA A 506 5.19 -1.91 17.58
N THR A 507 4.50 -2.09 18.71
CA THR A 507 5.09 -2.61 19.95
C THR A 507 5.04 -4.14 20.02
N HIS A 508 3.98 -4.72 19.42
CA HIS A 508 3.76 -6.15 19.36
C HIS A 508 3.31 -6.56 17.97
N ILE A 509 3.60 -7.79 17.60
CA ILE A 509 3.20 -8.41 16.35
C ILE A 509 2.35 -9.63 16.66
N TRP A 510 1.13 -9.66 16.12
CA TRP A 510 0.24 -10.81 16.17
C TRP A 510 0.12 -11.41 14.76
N GLU A 511 0.45 -12.68 14.65
CA GLU A 511 0.32 -13.40 13.39
C GLU A 511 -0.95 -14.25 13.39
N ILE A 512 -1.82 -14.03 12.40
CA ILE A 512 -3.04 -14.82 12.19
C ILE A 512 -2.86 -15.66 10.94
N ARG A 513 -3.04 -16.98 11.07
CA ARG A 513 -3.09 -17.95 9.97
C ARG A 513 -4.31 -18.84 10.13
N GLU A 514 -5.02 -19.10 9.05
CA GLU A 514 -6.21 -19.99 9.02
C GLU A 514 -7.22 -19.71 10.14
N GLY A 515 -7.44 -18.44 10.45
CA GLY A 515 -8.35 -18.01 11.50
C GLY A 515 -7.84 -18.25 12.93
N GLN A 516 -6.56 -18.51 13.14
CA GLN A 516 -5.96 -18.71 14.47
C GLN A 516 -4.81 -17.74 14.71
N LEU A 517 -4.67 -17.30 15.96
CA LEU A 517 -3.49 -16.56 16.42
C LEU A 517 -2.35 -17.55 16.60
N THR A 518 -1.42 -17.58 15.66
CA THR A 518 -0.29 -18.51 15.66
C THR A 518 0.94 -17.99 16.41
N SER A 519 1.08 -16.66 16.50
CA SER A 519 2.20 -16.02 17.18
C SER A 519 1.78 -14.68 17.77
N SER A 520 2.29 -14.39 18.98
CA SER A 520 2.19 -13.09 19.66
C SER A 520 3.56 -12.78 20.24
N MET A 521 4.26 -11.80 19.69
CA MET A 521 5.63 -11.47 20.09
C MET A 521 5.81 -9.96 20.26
N ALA A 522 6.76 -9.56 21.12
CA ALA A 522 7.24 -8.19 21.15
C ALA A 522 7.94 -7.85 19.83
N SER A 523 7.72 -6.64 19.31
CA SER A 523 8.43 -6.21 18.10
C SER A 523 9.91 -5.92 18.40
N PRO A 524 10.79 -5.93 17.38
CA PRO A 524 12.19 -5.54 17.55
C PRO A 524 12.38 -4.15 18.17
N ARG A 525 11.42 -3.23 17.95
CA ARG A 525 11.39 -1.90 18.56
C ARG A 525 11.42 -1.93 20.10
N LEU A 526 10.82 -2.96 20.74
CA LEU A 526 10.88 -3.13 22.20
C LEU A 526 12.19 -3.77 22.66
N CYS A 527 12.83 -4.59 21.82
CA CYS A 527 14.04 -5.32 22.18
C CYS A 527 15.30 -4.45 22.18
N THR A 528 15.39 -3.44 21.32
CA THR A 528 16.55 -2.53 21.22
C THR A 528 16.78 -1.66 22.45
N GLY A 529 15.76 -1.49 23.33
CA GLY A 529 15.91 -0.78 24.60
C GLY A 529 16.52 -1.60 25.75
N ALA A 530 16.54 -2.94 25.65
CA ALA A 530 17.06 -3.82 26.69
C ALA A 530 18.56 -4.14 26.53
N GLU A 531 19.04 -4.22 25.30
CA GLU A 531 20.46 -4.52 25.01
C GLU A 531 21.38 -3.33 25.27
N SER A 532 20.91 -2.07 25.07
CA SER A 532 21.71 -0.88 25.37
C SER A 532 21.92 -0.63 26.87
N ARG A 533 21.15 -1.23 27.77
CA ARG A 533 21.36 -1.13 29.23
C ARG A 533 22.33 -2.18 29.79
N GLN A 534 22.64 -3.25 29.06
CA GLN A 534 23.63 -4.24 29.49
C GLN A 534 25.06 -3.91 29.05
N GLU A 535 25.25 -3.08 28.02
CA GLU A 535 26.59 -2.66 27.59
C GLU A 535 27.15 -1.47 28.38
N ASP A 536 26.32 -0.59 28.97
CA ASP A 536 26.78 0.56 29.77
C ASP A 536 27.15 0.20 31.22
N ASP A 537 26.66 -0.89 31.78
CA ASP A 537 27.04 -1.36 33.11
C ASP A 537 28.30 -2.26 33.13
N GLY A 538 28.80 -2.66 31.95
CA GLY A 538 29.98 -3.52 31.79
C GLY A 538 31.31 -2.77 31.63
N LEU A 539 31.31 -1.45 31.38
CA LEU A 539 32.52 -0.70 31.03
C LEU A 539 33.19 0.05 32.20
N ASN A 540 32.70 -0.10 33.43
CA ASN A 540 33.29 0.62 34.60
C ASN A 540 33.96 -0.29 35.66
N ARG A 541 34.28 -1.54 35.32
CA ARG A 541 35.13 -2.40 36.17
C ARG A 541 36.03 -3.27 35.31
N ALA A 542 37.19 -2.81 34.92
CA ALA A 542 38.46 -3.54 34.82
C ALA A 542 39.49 -2.68 34.05
N GLY A 543 40.14 -1.79 34.77
CA GLY A 543 41.47 -1.34 34.39
C GLY A 543 42.45 -2.31 35.01
N GLU A 544 42.91 -3.28 34.26
CA GLU A 544 44.18 -3.97 34.52
C GLU A 544 44.72 -4.56 33.21
N SER A 545 45.99 -4.26 33.04
CA SER A 545 46.90 -4.52 31.95
C SER A 545 46.87 -5.97 31.38
N TYR A 546 46.95 -6.09 30.05
CA TYR A 546 47.40 -7.31 29.40
C TYR A 546 48.47 -7.01 28.34
N ASP A 547 49.64 -7.65 28.52
CA ASP A 547 50.84 -7.63 27.71
C ASP A 547 50.75 -8.65 26.55
N PRO A 548 51.03 -8.32 25.30
CA PRO A 548 50.97 -9.24 24.20
C PRO A 548 52.34 -9.82 23.85
N SER A 549 52.69 -10.93 24.48
CA SER A 549 53.81 -11.77 24.00
C SER A 549 53.65 -13.21 24.44
N SER A 550 53.06 -14.08 23.58
CA SER A 550 53.56 -15.47 23.40
C SER A 550 52.76 -16.15 22.27
N ALA A 551 53.52 -16.35 21.22
CA ALA A 551 53.14 -17.19 20.08
C ALA A 551 53.20 -18.70 20.44
N SER A 552 52.48 -19.54 19.72
CA SER A 552 53.02 -20.68 18.97
C SER A 552 52.07 -21.84 18.88
N ALA A 553 51.68 -22.12 17.65
CA ALA A 553 51.57 -23.40 16.95
C ALA A 553 51.26 -24.74 17.71
N ALA A 554 50.26 -25.44 17.20
CA ALA A 554 50.36 -26.87 16.75
C ALA A 554 49.01 -27.37 16.23
N HIS A 555 48.92 -27.62 14.94
CA HIS A 555 48.79 -28.95 14.27
C HIS A 555 47.53 -29.81 14.56
N LEU A 556 46.62 -29.90 13.58
CA LEU A 556 46.32 -31.04 12.69
C LEU A 556 45.77 -32.35 13.30
N THR A 557 44.79 -32.86 12.56
CA THR A 557 44.20 -34.23 12.47
C THR A 557 42.97 -34.41 13.35
N GLY A 558 41.85 -34.93 12.91
CA GLY A 558 41.43 -35.66 11.71
C GLY A 558 40.22 -36.52 12.03
N VAL A 559 39.35 -36.67 11.06
CA VAL A 559 38.56 -37.89 10.73
C VAL A 559 37.37 -38.32 11.58
N ASN A 560 36.20 -38.31 10.91
CA ASN A 560 35.07 -39.25 10.83
C ASN A 560 34.35 -39.79 12.10
N SER A 561 33.10 -39.54 12.18
CA SER A 561 32.00 -40.50 11.89
C SER A 561 30.66 -39.76 11.89
#